data_c7fac1692e521e99a6dc474bc71b3c75
#
_entry.id   c7fac1692e521e99a6dc474bc71b3c75
#
_cell.length_a   1.000
_cell.length_b   1.000
_cell.length_c   1.000
_cell.angle_alpha   90.00
_cell.angle_beta   90.00
_cell.angle_gamma   90.00
#
_symmetry.space_group_name_H-M   'P 1'
#
loop_
_entity.id
_entity.type
_entity.pdbx_description
1 polymer ?
#
loop_
_entity_poly.entity_id
_entity_poly.type
_entity_poly.pdbx_seq_one_letter_code
_entity_poly.pdbx_strand_id
1 'polypeptide(L)'
;MKYVKARVFITLKNGVLDPQGKAIGHALNGLGFASVGAVRQGKVIDLELAETDRTKAEKEVKAMCEKLLANTVIEKYEIELK
;
A
#
# COMPACT_ATOMS: atom_id res chain seq x y z
N MET A 1 -26.01 10.80 -4.96
CA MET A 1 -24.95 11.03 -3.96
C MET A 1 -23.60 10.74 -4.59
N LYS A 2 -22.66 11.64 -4.40
CA LYS A 2 -21.33 11.47 -4.99
C LYS A 2 -20.32 11.06 -3.90
N TYR A 3 -19.48 10.12 -4.28
CA TYR A 3 -18.38 9.67 -3.42
C TYR A 3 -17.07 9.89 -4.15
N VAL A 4 -16.04 10.20 -3.39
CA VAL A 4 -14.68 10.14 -3.90
C VAL A 4 -14.13 8.78 -3.53
N LYS A 5 -13.62 8.05 -4.51
CA LYS A 5 -12.97 6.78 -4.29
C LYS A 5 -11.47 7.00 -4.20
N ALA A 6 -10.86 6.41 -3.19
CA ALA A 6 -9.42 6.49 -2.99
C ALA A 6 -8.83 5.10 -2.90
N ARG A 7 -7.68 4.92 -3.52
CA ARG A 7 -6.91 3.69 -3.39
C ARG A 7 -5.57 4.03 -2.77
N VAL A 8 -5.24 3.35 -1.69
CA VAL A 8 -4.00 3.56 -0.96
C VAL A 8 -3.11 2.34 -1.14
N PHE A 9 -1.90 2.58 -1.64
CA PHE A 9 -0.87 1.54 -1.79
C PHE A 9 0.10 1.69 -0.64
N ILE A 10 0.25 0.64 0.15
CA ILE A 10 1.12 0.66 1.33
C ILE A 10 2.20 -0.40 1.16
N THR A 11 3.45 0.03 1.22
CA THR A 11 4.60 -0.86 1.08
C THR A 11 5.63 -0.53 2.16
N LEU A 12 6.51 -1.49 2.44
CA LEU A 12 7.60 -1.27 3.37
C LEU A 12 8.62 -0.30 2.78
N LYS A 13 9.20 0.53 3.63
CA LYS A 13 10.30 1.42 3.25
C LYS A 13 11.52 0.61 2.83
N ASN A 14 12.35 1.22 1.98
CA ASN A 14 13.62 0.60 1.58
C ASN A 14 14.46 0.31 2.83
N GLY A 15 15.11 -0.84 2.83
CA GLY A 15 15.93 -1.24 3.96
C GLY A 15 15.19 -1.95 5.08
N VAL A 16 13.86 -1.94 5.07
CA VAL A 16 13.07 -2.69 6.06
C VAL A 16 12.92 -4.12 5.56
N LEU A 17 13.20 -5.08 6.44
CA LEU A 17 13.08 -6.50 6.13
C LEU A 17 11.62 -6.86 5.84
N ASP A 18 11.41 -7.62 4.76
CA ASP A 18 10.09 -8.12 4.37
C ASP A 18 10.12 -9.66 4.39
N PRO A 19 9.78 -10.28 5.55
CA PRO A 19 9.81 -11.73 5.65
C PRO A 19 8.84 -12.43 4.71
N GLN A 20 7.68 -11.81 4.46
CA GLN A 20 6.67 -12.38 3.55
C GLN A 20 7.13 -12.32 2.11
N GLY A 21 7.73 -11.20 1.69
CA GLY A 21 8.29 -11.06 0.37
C GLY A 21 9.41 -12.08 0.12
N LYS A 22 10.27 -12.27 1.11
CA LYS A 22 11.33 -13.28 1.04
C LYS A 22 10.78 -14.68 0.92
N ALA A 23 9.75 -15.01 1.69
CA ALA A 23 9.12 -16.33 1.63
C ALA A 23 8.51 -16.59 0.25
N ILE A 24 7.84 -15.57 -0.32
CA ILE A 24 7.26 -15.68 -1.66
C ILE A 24 8.35 -15.92 -2.70
N GLY A 25 9.43 -15.16 -2.65
CA GLY A 25 10.54 -15.30 -3.57
C GLY A 25 11.17 -16.69 -3.49
N HIS A 26 11.37 -17.17 -2.28
CA HIS A 26 11.94 -18.51 -2.05
C HIS A 26 11.02 -19.60 -2.60
N ALA A 27 9.72 -19.48 -2.37
CA ALA A 27 8.74 -20.42 -2.88
C ALA A 27 8.70 -20.43 -4.41
N LEU A 28 8.75 -19.24 -5.03
CA LEU A 28 8.76 -19.14 -6.49
C LEU A 28 9.99 -19.77 -7.09
N ASN A 29 11.15 -19.55 -6.49
CA ASN A 29 12.38 -20.21 -6.95
C ASN A 29 12.28 -21.72 -6.84
N GLY A 30 11.68 -22.22 -5.75
CA GLY A 30 11.45 -23.64 -5.55
C GLY A 30 10.50 -24.26 -6.57
N LEU A 31 9.60 -23.45 -7.14
CA LEU A 31 8.66 -23.89 -8.17
C LEU A 31 9.26 -23.82 -9.58
N GLY A 32 10.50 -23.40 -9.71
CA GLY A 32 11.17 -23.36 -11.00
C GLY A 32 11.28 -21.97 -11.63
N PHE A 33 10.82 -20.94 -10.93
CA PHE A 33 10.90 -19.56 -11.43
C PHE A 33 12.24 -18.93 -11.00
N ALA A 34 13.32 -19.42 -11.57
CA ALA A 34 14.66 -19.05 -11.17
C ALA A 34 15.04 -17.59 -11.49
N SER A 35 14.29 -16.94 -12.38
CA SER A 35 14.53 -15.54 -12.73
C SER A 35 14.01 -14.55 -11.70
N VAL A 36 13.25 -15.03 -10.70
CA VAL A 36 12.72 -14.15 -9.66
C VAL A 36 13.83 -13.72 -8.70
N GLY A 37 14.05 -12.43 -8.64
CA GLY A 37 15.00 -11.83 -7.70
C GLY A 37 14.29 -11.37 -6.43
N ALA A 38 14.40 -10.09 -6.13
CA ALA A 38 13.77 -9.52 -4.94
C ALA A 38 12.25 -9.51 -5.08
N VAL A 39 11.56 -9.87 -4.01
CA VAL A 39 10.11 -9.83 -3.93
C VAL A 39 9.72 -8.97 -2.74
N ARG A 40 8.82 -8.01 -2.97
CA ARG A 40 8.30 -7.14 -1.92
C ARG A 40 6.79 -7.27 -1.90
N GLN A 41 6.24 -7.39 -0.71
CA GLN A 41 4.80 -7.47 -0.53
C GLN A 41 4.28 -6.17 0.06
N GLY A 42 3.10 -5.76 -0.39
CA GLY A 42 2.43 -4.61 0.16
C GLY A 42 0.94 -4.89 0.25
N LYS A 43 0.18 -3.86 0.55
CA LYS A 43 -1.27 -3.98 0.62
C LYS A 43 -1.94 -2.82 -0.07
N VAL A 44 -3.17 -3.04 -0.51
CA VAL A 44 -4.01 -2.03 -1.16
C VAL A 44 -5.27 -1.87 -0.32
N ILE A 45 -5.62 -0.64 -0.02
CA ILE A 45 -6.84 -0.32 0.72
C ILE A 45 -7.69 0.58 -0.17
N ASP A 46 -8.92 0.17 -0.43
CA ASP A 46 -9.88 0.96 -1.19
C ASP A 46 -10.87 1.61 -0.23
N LEU A 47 -11.07 2.91 -0.42
CA LEU A 47 -11.94 3.71 0.43
C LEU A 47 -12.97 4.44 -0.42
N GLU A 48 -14.17 4.57 0.13
CA GLU A 48 -15.19 5.46 -0.44
C GLU A 48 -15.46 6.54 0.60
N LEU A 49 -15.34 7.80 0.19
CA LEU A 49 -15.58 8.92 1.07
C LEU A 49 -16.81 9.68 0.60
N ALA A 50 -17.70 9.99 1.53
CA ALA A 50 -18.86 10.83 1.26
C ALA A 50 -18.42 12.30 1.23
N GLU A 51 -17.54 12.61 0.28
CA GLU A 51 -16.96 13.93 0.11
C GLU A 51 -16.93 14.25 -1.38
N THR A 52 -17.25 15.47 -1.74
CA THR A 52 -17.27 15.90 -3.13
C THR A 52 -16.04 16.70 -3.53
N ASP A 53 -15.35 17.29 -2.56
CA ASP A 53 -14.13 18.06 -2.80
C ASP A 53 -12.93 17.12 -2.80
N ARG A 54 -12.30 16.96 -3.95
CA ARG A 54 -11.15 16.05 -4.08
C ARG A 54 -9.97 16.46 -3.22
N THR A 55 -9.73 17.75 -3.09
CA THR A 55 -8.62 18.25 -2.25
C THR A 55 -8.85 17.89 -0.79
N LYS A 56 -10.09 18.06 -0.34
CA LYS A 56 -10.46 17.74 1.03
C LYS A 56 -10.41 16.23 1.28
N ALA A 57 -10.87 15.44 0.30
CA ALA A 57 -10.81 13.99 0.37
C ALA A 57 -9.37 13.51 0.48
N GLU A 58 -8.47 14.08 -0.32
CA GLU A 58 -7.05 13.71 -0.28
C GLU A 58 -6.43 13.98 1.09
N LYS A 59 -6.74 15.13 1.68
CA LYS A 59 -6.26 15.47 3.03
C LYS A 59 -6.78 14.49 4.07
N GLU A 60 -8.04 14.10 3.97
CA GLU A 60 -8.63 13.14 4.89
C GLU A 60 -7.97 11.77 4.78
N VAL A 61 -7.76 11.29 3.56
CA VAL A 61 -7.11 10.00 3.34
C VAL A 61 -5.68 10.02 3.85
N LYS A 62 -4.96 11.12 3.62
CA LYS A 62 -3.61 11.28 4.14
C LYS A 62 -3.60 11.20 5.66
N ALA A 63 -4.53 11.86 6.33
CA ALA A 63 -4.66 11.79 7.78
C ALA A 63 -4.98 10.37 8.25
N MET A 64 -5.82 9.66 7.52
CA MET A 64 -6.13 8.27 7.83
C MET A 64 -4.88 7.39 7.75
N CYS A 65 -4.07 7.57 6.72
CA CYS A 65 -2.83 6.83 6.55
C CYS A 65 -1.87 7.07 7.72
N GLU A 66 -1.72 8.35 8.12
CA GLU A 66 -0.83 8.72 9.21
C GLU A 66 -1.29 8.18 10.56
N LYS A 67 -2.61 8.08 10.75
CA LYS A 67 -3.16 7.69 12.06
C LYS A 67 -3.42 6.20 12.20
N LEU A 68 -3.71 5.50 11.10
CA LEU A 68 -4.15 4.12 11.19
C LEU A 68 -3.68 3.22 10.05
N LEU A 69 -3.84 3.66 8.81
CA LEU A 69 -3.71 2.75 7.67
C LEU A 69 -2.28 2.28 7.43
N ALA A 70 -1.32 3.14 7.69
CA ALA A 70 0.10 2.82 7.50
C ALA A 70 0.87 3.00 8.80
N ASN A 71 1.83 2.12 9.05
CA ASN A 71 2.79 2.33 10.11
C ASN A 71 3.95 3.13 9.52
N THR A 72 3.92 4.45 9.67
CA THR A 72 4.84 5.36 9.00
C THR A 72 6.29 5.25 9.47
N VAL A 73 6.53 4.50 10.54
CA VAL A 73 7.91 4.20 10.97
C VAL A 73 8.59 3.25 9.97
N ILE A 74 7.84 2.26 9.46
CA ILE A 74 8.39 1.22 8.59
C ILE A 74 7.74 1.15 7.21
N GLU A 75 6.60 1.85 7.00
CA GLU A 75 5.84 1.79 5.75
C GLU A 75 5.76 3.14 5.08
N LYS A 76 5.66 3.11 3.76
CA LYS A 76 5.34 4.27 2.93
C LYS A 76 4.00 4.02 2.25
N TYR A 77 3.36 5.08 1.81
CA TYR A 77 2.07 4.95 1.14
C TYR A 77 1.94 5.92 -0.02
N GLU A 78 1.10 5.54 -0.98
CA GLU A 78 0.71 6.40 -2.09
C GLU A 78 -0.81 6.41 -2.17
N ILE A 79 -1.37 7.57 -2.46
CA ILE A 79 -2.81 7.76 -2.56
C ILE A 79 -3.17 8.04 -4.01
N GLU A 80 -4.16 7.30 -4.52
CA GLU A 80 -4.71 7.52 -5.85
C GLU A 80 -6.19 7.82 -5.70
N LEU A 81 -6.62 8.99 -6.16
CA LEU A 81 -8.04 9.34 -6.20
C LEU A 81 -8.64 9.00 -7.55
N LYS A 82 -9.82 8.48 -7.50
CA LYS A 82 -10.55 8.08 -8.73
C LYS A 82 -11.77 8.93 -8.98
#